data_3362c07cc0a7d94ab1217e40705070ff
#
_entry.id   3362c07cc0a7d94ab1217e40705070ff
#
_cell.length_a   1.000
_cell.length_b   1.000
_cell.length_c   1.000
_cell.angle_alpha   90.00
_cell.angle_beta   90.00
_cell.angle_gamma   90.00
#
_symmetry.space_group_name_H-M   'P 1'
#
loop_
_entity.id
_entity.type
_entity.pdbx_description
1 polymer ?
#
loop_
_entity_poly.entity_id
_entity_poly.type
_entity_poly.pdbx_seq_one_letter_code
_entity_poly.pdbx_strand_id
1 'polypeptide(L)'
;MTKGELLKLVYDVAIIGAGIIGCGVARELSRYDCKTVLIDRENDVAMGTTRANSAIIHAGYDPEPGTLMAKYNVPGNKMAGEICRELDVPFRRCGSFVLAFDENDMKTVRHLYENGVANGVPDMKILSGDEVRAMEPNVSPECVGALFAPSAGIVNPWEMALAMAEQAVENGVDLKLCYDVDGIAKRDGVFVISGKGKEDIEARFVVNAAGVYSDDVARMVGDESFSIDASRGQYYLLDKSQGELFDHVMFQCPGPLGKGILVAPTVHGNLIVGPDANPGSDKEDVK
;
A
#
# COMPACT_ATOMS: atom_id res chain seq x y z
N MET A 1 -45.45 29.85 -5.51
CA MET A 1 -44.15 29.79 -4.83
C MET A 1 -43.43 28.62 -5.43
N THR A 2 -42.54 28.88 -6.35
CA THR A 2 -41.70 27.89 -7.03
C THR A 2 -40.75 27.27 -6.00
N LYS A 3 -40.81 25.91 -5.84
CA LYS A 3 -39.77 25.17 -5.12
C LYS A 3 -38.43 25.59 -5.72
N GLY A 4 -37.58 26.23 -4.92
CA GLY A 4 -36.21 26.52 -5.33
C GLY A 4 -35.55 25.23 -5.73
N GLU A 5 -35.03 25.13 -6.94
CA GLU A 5 -34.08 24.11 -7.33
C GLU A 5 -32.92 24.25 -6.32
N LEU A 6 -32.80 23.30 -5.40
CA LEU A 6 -31.57 23.13 -4.65
C LEU A 6 -30.48 22.93 -5.68
N LEU A 7 -29.55 23.87 -5.79
CA LEU A 7 -28.36 23.71 -6.62
C LEU A 7 -27.72 22.41 -6.21
N LYS A 8 -27.75 21.43 -7.11
CA LYS A 8 -27.17 20.13 -6.86
C LYS A 8 -25.66 20.30 -6.66
N LEU A 9 -25.15 19.76 -5.61
CA LEU A 9 -23.73 19.87 -5.26
C LEU A 9 -22.90 19.10 -6.28
N VAL A 10 -22.04 19.78 -7.04
CA VAL A 10 -21.07 19.16 -7.93
C VAL A 10 -19.69 19.28 -7.29
N TYR A 11 -19.05 18.13 -7.05
CA TYR A 11 -17.68 18.07 -6.57
C TYR A 11 -16.69 18.33 -7.71
N ASP A 12 -15.52 18.86 -7.37
CA ASP A 12 -14.42 18.92 -8.34
C ASP A 12 -13.84 17.53 -8.56
N VAL A 13 -13.62 16.77 -7.48
CA VAL A 13 -13.08 15.41 -7.52
C VAL A 13 -13.88 14.47 -6.63
N ALA A 14 -14.24 13.30 -7.17
CA ALA A 14 -14.71 12.16 -6.40
C ALA A 14 -13.62 11.07 -6.40
N ILE A 15 -13.30 10.57 -5.22
CA ILE A 15 -12.32 9.50 -5.01
C ILE A 15 -13.09 8.25 -4.59
N ILE A 16 -12.98 7.16 -5.35
CA ILE A 16 -13.64 5.88 -5.08
C ILE A 16 -12.64 4.92 -4.44
N GLY A 17 -12.89 4.58 -3.19
CA GLY A 17 -12.05 3.74 -2.33
C GLY A 17 -11.30 4.54 -1.27
N ALA A 18 -11.61 4.32 0.01
CA ALA A 18 -10.96 4.93 1.17
C ALA A 18 -9.88 4.00 1.79
N GLY A 19 -9.14 3.27 0.94
CA GLY A 19 -7.88 2.64 1.30
C GLY A 19 -6.73 3.65 1.37
N ILE A 20 -5.51 3.20 1.64
CA ILE A 20 -4.32 4.08 1.79
C ILE A 20 -4.11 4.99 0.57
N ILE A 21 -4.39 4.53 -0.64
CA ILE A 21 -4.23 5.33 -1.87
C ILE A 21 -5.28 6.44 -1.91
N GLY A 22 -6.57 6.11 -1.71
CA GLY A 22 -7.64 7.12 -1.73
C GLY A 22 -7.51 8.13 -0.60
N CYS A 23 -7.18 7.69 0.61
CA CYS A 23 -6.92 8.57 1.75
C CYS A 23 -5.72 9.50 1.50
N GLY A 24 -4.64 8.97 0.89
CA GLY A 24 -3.48 9.78 0.51
C GLY A 24 -3.81 10.83 -0.55
N VAL A 25 -4.60 10.49 -1.57
CA VAL A 25 -5.07 11.44 -2.59
C VAL A 25 -6.00 12.49 -1.97
N ALA A 26 -6.94 12.08 -1.11
CA ALA A 26 -7.84 12.99 -0.41
C ALA A 26 -7.08 13.99 0.46
N ARG A 27 -6.10 13.50 1.24
CA ARG A 27 -5.20 14.35 2.04
C ARG A 27 -4.46 15.37 1.18
N GLU A 28 -3.90 14.95 0.05
CA GLU A 28 -3.16 15.88 -0.81
C GLU A 28 -4.08 16.91 -1.46
N LEU A 29 -5.26 16.51 -1.94
CA LEU A 29 -6.26 17.43 -2.52
C LEU A 29 -6.83 18.40 -1.50
N SER A 30 -6.93 18.02 -0.22
CA SER A 30 -7.43 18.90 0.85
C SER A 30 -6.55 20.12 1.13
N ARG A 31 -5.36 20.17 0.54
CA ARG A 31 -4.44 21.34 0.61
C ARG A 31 -4.79 22.43 -0.39
N TYR A 32 -5.73 22.17 -1.28
CA TYR A 32 -6.14 23.09 -2.34
C TYR A 32 -7.60 23.48 -2.20
N ASP A 33 -8.00 24.60 -2.80
CA ASP A 33 -9.42 24.98 -2.93
C ASP A 33 -10.08 24.07 -3.98
N CYS A 34 -10.33 22.83 -3.57
CA CYS A 34 -10.81 21.74 -4.40
C CYS A 34 -11.89 20.95 -3.62
N LYS A 35 -13.13 21.07 -4.06
CA LYS A 35 -14.25 20.41 -3.42
C LYS A 35 -14.19 18.91 -3.70
N THR A 36 -13.76 18.13 -2.73
CA THR A 36 -13.47 16.71 -2.87
C THR A 36 -14.43 15.87 -2.04
N VAL A 37 -14.85 14.72 -2.58
CA VAL A 37 -15.54 13.66 -1.84
C VAL A 37 -14.75 12.36 -1.91
N LEU A 38 -14.58 11.71 -0.74
CA LEU A 38 -14.00 10.37 -0.59
C LEU A 38 -15.13 9.37 -0.31
N ILE A 39 -15.23 8.33 -1.14
CA ILE A 39 -16.34 7.39 -1.15
C ILE A 39 -15.81 5.99 -0.85
N ASP A 40 -16.47 5.26 0.07
CA ASP A 40 -16.17 3.84 0.28
C ASP A 40 -17.45 3.03 0.52
N ARG A 41 -17.46 1.79 0.07
CA ARG A 41 -18.58 0.85 0.30
C ARG A 41 -18.64 0.38 1.75
N GLU A 42 -17.52 0.36 2.44
CA GLU A 42 -17.41 -0.11 3.81
C GLU A 42 -17.90 0.95 4.82
N ASN A 43 -18.05 0.54 6.06
CA ASN A 43 -18.52 1.39 7.16
C ASN A 43 -17.38 2.16 7.83
N ASP A 44 -16.14 1.97 7.37
CA ASP A 44 -14.96 2.70 7.83
C ASP A 44 -13.91 2.75 6.72
N VAL A 45 -12.88 3.58 6.90
CA VAL A 45 -11.72 3.65 6.00
C VAL A 45 -10.79 2.46 6.21
N ALA A 46 -9.93 2.19 5.23
CA ALA A 46 -8.89 1.15 5.27
C ALA A 46 -9.39 -0.29 5.45
N MET A 47 -10.66 -0.59 5.22
CA MET A 47 -11.28 -1.90 5.48
C MET A 47 -10.87 -3.00 4.49
N GLY A 48 -10.24 -2.65 3.36
CA GLY A 48 -9.71 -3.60 2.36
C GLY A 48 -8.27 -4.05 2.66
N THR A 49 -7.47 -4.19 1.60
CA THR A 49 -6.07 -4.65 1.66
C THR A 49 -5.17 -3.77 2.56
N THR A 50 -5.55 -2.51 2.77
CA THR A 50 -4.79 -1.57 3.61
C THR A 50 -4.62 -2.06 5.05
N ARG A 51 -5.60 -2.74 5.64
CA ARG A 51 -5.51 -3.29 7.02
C ARG A 51 -4.83 -4.66 7.10
N ALA A 52 -4.59 -5.33 5.95
CA ALA A 52 -4.10 -6.70 5.89
C ALA A 52 -3.00 -6.83 4.84
N ASN A 53 -1.78 -6.44 5.21
CA ASN A 53 -0.57 -6.51 4.40
C ASN A 53 0.66 -6.63 5.30
N SER A 54 1.86 -6.65 4.69
CA SER A 54 3.14 -6.80 5.41
C SER A 54 3.58 -5.56 6.19
N ALA A 55 2.90 -4.43 6.05
CA ALA A 55 3.22 -3.17 6.75
C ALA A 55 4.63 -2.60 6.44
N ILE A 56 5.19 -2.90 5.28
CA ILE A 56 6.57 -2.56 4.91
C ILE A 56 6.60 -1.35 3.99
N ILE A 57 7.44 -0.38 4.33
CA ILE A 57 7.87 0.69 3.45
C ILE A 57 9.13 0.20 2.72
N HIS A 58 8.95 -0.32 1.51
CA HIS A 58 10.00 -0.92 0.70
C HIS A 58 11.08 0.10 0.31
N ALA A 59 12.34 -0.35 0.25
CA ALA A 59 13.47 0.50 -0.13
C ALA A 59 13.46 0.90 -1.61
N GLY A 60 13.03 -0.01 -2.52
CA GLY A 60 12.94 0.27 -3.95
C GLY A 60 13.90 -0.52 -4.85
N TYR A 61 14.53 -1.57 -4.34
CA TYR A 61 15.44 -2.43 -5.11
C TYR A 61 14.73 -3.50 -5.95
N ASP A 62 13.49 -3.84 -5.61
CA ASP A 62 12.72 -4.91 -6.23
C ASP A 62 12.09 -4.53 -7.59
N PRO A 63 11.55 -3.31 -7.79
CA PRO A 63 10.98 -2.94 -9.07
C PRO A 63 12.02 -2.81 -10.18
N GLU A 64 11.68 -3.35 -11.36
CA GLU A 64 12.50 -3.19 -12.56
C GLU A 64 12.68 -1.71 -12.92
N PRO A 65 13.92 -1.27 -13.21
CA PRO A 65 14.22 0.10 -13.60
C PRO A 65 13.38 0.57 -14.80
N GLY A 66 12.92 1.83 -14.75
CA GLY A 66 12.10 2.44 -15.81
C GLY A 66 10.59 2.20 -15.67
N THR A 67 10.15 1.36 -14.75
CA THR A 67 8.72 1.16 -14.45
C THR A 67 8.17 2.29 -13.58
N LEU A 68 6.84 2.47 -13.59
CA LEU A 68 6.17 3.40 -12.67
C LEU A 68 6.39 3.01 -11.21
N MET A 69 6.46 1.72 -10.91
CA MET A 69 6.75 1.22 -9.57
C MET A 69 8.14 1.68 -9.10
N ALA A 70 9.17 1.53 -9.93
CA ALA A 70 10.52 2.04 -9.63
C ALA A 70 10.52 3.56 -9.44
N LYS A 71 9.85 4.28 -10.35
CA LYS A 71 9.77 5.76 -10.33
C LYS A 71 9.21 6.30 -9.01
N TYR A 72 8.21 5.65 -8.44
CA TYR A 72 7.51 6.17 -7.25
C TYR A 72 7.92 5.50 -5.94
N ASN A 73 8.58 4.33 -5.95
CA ASN A 73 8.95 3.63 -4.73
C ASN A 73 9.96 4.42 -3.89
N VAL A 74 11.10 4.79 -4.47
CA VAL A 74 12.15 5.51 -3.74
C VAL A 74 11.70 6.87 -3.22
N PRO A 75 11.01 7.74 -4.02
CA PRO A 75 10.42 8.96 -3.49
C PRO A 75 9.42 8.72 -2.37
N GLY A 76 8.52 7.73 -2.52
CA GLY A 76 7.55 7.36 -1.49
C GLY A 76 8.20 6.91 -0.19
N ASN A 77 9.25 6.07 -0.28
CA ASN A 77 10.05 5.66 0.87
C ASN A 77 10.65 6.87 1.61
N LYS A 78 11.21 7.82 0.84
CA LYS A 78 11.80 9.04 1.41
C LYS A 78 10.78 9.90 2.14
N MET A 79 9.56 10.02 1.60
CA MET A 79 8.47 10.82 2.19
C MET A 79 7.83 10.14 3.42
N ALA A 80 7.81 8.82 3.48
CA ALA A 80 7.04 8.06 4.45
C ALA A 80 7.32 8.46 5.91
N GLY A 81 8.60 8.65 6.27
CA GLY A 81 8.97 9.03 7.64
C GLY A 81 8.49 10.43 8.04
N GLU A 82 8.47 11.38 7.11
CA GLU A 82 7.96 12.73 7.35
C GLU A 82 6.44 12.73 7.48
N ILE A 83 5.75 12.06 6.57
CA ILE A 83 4.28 11.91 6.61
C ILE A 83 3.84 11.25 7.91
N CYS A 84 4.49 10.16 8.32
CA CYS A 84 4.17 9.48 9.57
C CYS A 84 4.39 10.39 10.79
N ARG A 85 5.46 11.18 10.80
CA ARG A 85 5.73 12.15 11.88
C ARG A 85 4.69 13.28 11.91
N GLU A 86 4.27 13.82 10.76
CA GLU A 86 3.22 14.84 10.67
C GLU A 86 1.86 14.34 11.17
N LEU A 87 1.57 13.07 10.94
CA LEU A 87 0.31 12.43 11.28
C LEU A 87 0.32 11.68 12.62
N ASP A 88 1.43 11.74 13.37
CA ASP A 88 1.64 10.98 14.61
C ASP A 88 1.41 9.46 14.46
N VAL A 89 1.83 8.91 13.30
CA VAL A 89 1.70 7.49 12.98
C VAL A 89 2.98 6.75 13.34
N PRO A 90 2.92 5.63 14.06
CA PRO A 90 4.09 4.82 14.38
C PRO A 90 4.82 4.36 13.12
N PHE A 91 6.10 4.71 13.02
CA PHE A 91 6.99 4.36 11.93
C PHE A 91 8.38 4.04 12.47
N ARG A 92 9.00 2.98 11.95
CA ARG A 92 10.39 2.63 12.26
C ARG A 92 11.19 2.34 11.00
N ARG A 93 12.27 3.07 10.78
CA ARG A 93 13.24 2.78 9.72
C ARG A 93 14.22 1.73 10.22
N CYS A 94 13.85 0.47 10.03
CA CYS A 94 14.59 -0.67 10.55
C CYS A 94 15.50 -1.34 9.53
N GLY A 95 15.38 -1.01 8.24
CA GLY A 95 16.09 -1.70 7.18
C GLY A 95 15.49 -3.06 6.81
N SER A 96 15.99 -3.63 5.71
CA SER A 96 15.59 -4.96 5.27
C SER A 96 16.76 -5.75 4.71
N PHE A 97 16.67 -7.08 4.83
CA PHE A 97 17.58 -8.04 4.21
C PHE A 97 16.83 -8.89 3.18
N VAL A 98 17.51 -9.21 2.06
CA VAL A 98 17.14 -10.34 1.21
C VAL A 98 18.21 -11.40 1.38
N LEU A 99 17.86 -12.46 2.08
CA LEU A 99 18.79 -13.52 2.50
C LEU A 99 19.09 -14.48 1.36
N ALA A 100 20.36 -14.88 1.23
CA ALA A 100 20.83 -15.89 0.28
C ALA A 100 21.36 -17.12 1.04
N PHE A 101 21.00 -18.30 0.56
CA PHE A 101 21.39 -19.57 1.13
C PHE A 101 22.27 -20.41 0.21
N ASP A 102 22.42 -20.00 -1.06
CA ASP A 102 23.32 -20.60 -2.04
C ASP A 102 23.81 -19.58 -3.07
N GLU A 103 24.61 -20.04 -4.04
CA GLU A 103 25.16 -19.17 -5.09
C GLU A 103 24.08 -18.69 -6.09
N ASN A 104 22.97 -19.39 -6.23
CA ASN A 104 21.84 -18.95 -7.06
C ASN A 104 21.13 -17.78 -6.42
N ASP A 105 20.89 -17.85 -5.12
CA ASP A 105 20.36 -16.73 -4.33
C ASP A 105 21.30 -15.53 -4.39
N MET A 106 22.61 -15.75 -4.31
CA MET A 106 23.58 -14.67 -4.44
C MET A 106 23.57 -13.99 -5.82
N LYS A 107 23.20 -14.69 -6.90
CA LYS A 107 22.96 -14.04 -8.21
C LYS A 107 21.74 -13.13 -8.14
N THR A 108 20.67 -13.58 -7.52
CA THR A 108 19.46 -12.78 -7.29
C THR A 108 19.77 -11.55 -6.44
N VAL A 109 20.53 -11.70 -5.36
CA VAL A 109 21.00 -10.60 -4.50
C VAL A 109 21.76 -9.56 -5.31
N ARG A 110 22.69 -9.98 -6.18
CA ARG A 110 23.44 -9.04 -7.04
C ARG A 110 22.52 -8.32 -8.04
N HIS A 111 21.60 -9.02 -8.66
CA HIS A 111 20.62 -8.43 -9.56
C HIS A 111 19.74 -7.37 -8.86
N LEU A 112 19.20 -7.69 -7.69
CA LEU A 112 18.42 -6.74 -6.89
C LEU A 112 19.26 -5.53 -6.44
N TYR A 113 20.53 -5.74 -6.14
CA TYR A 113 21.45 -4.63 -5.84
C TYR A 113 21.62 -3.71 -7.05
N GLU A 114 21.82 -4.27 -8.25
CA GLU A 114 21.96 -3.50 -9.50
C GLU A 114 20.69 -2.71 -9.81
N ASN A 115 19.51 -3.35 -9.67
CA ASN A 115 18.23 -2.67 -9.82
C ASN A 115 18.08 -1.51 -8.82
N GLY A 116 18.40 -1.76 -7.57
CA GLY A 116 18.30 -0.73 -6.54
C GLY A 116 19.25 0.45 -6.79
N VAL A 117 20.47 0.21 -7.26
CA VAL A 117 21.40 1.27 -7.68
C VAL A 117 20.79 2.07 -8.84
N ALA A 118 20.24 1.40 -9.85
CA ALA A 118 19.61 2.06 -11.00
C ALA A 118 18.37 2.88 -10.59
N ASN A 119 17.62 2.41 -9.58
CA ASN A 119 16.44 3.08 -9.02
C ASN A 119 16.79 4.21 -8.04
N GLY A 120 18.06 4.36 -7.64
CA GLY A 120 18.52 5.38 -6.70
C GLY A 120 18.28 5.07 -5.23
N VAL A 121 18.20 3.79 -4.86
CA VAL A 121 18.10 3.36 -3.45
C VAL A 121 19.41 3.66 -2.72
N PRO A 122 19.38 4.43 -1.61
CA PRO A 122 20.60 4.83 -0.92
C PRO A 122 21.19 3.70 -0.06
N ASP A 123 22.52 3.72 0.08
CA ASP A 123 23.30 3.01 1.11
C ASP A 123 23.16 1.49 1.14
N MET A 124 22.70 0.88 0.05
CA MET A 124 22.61 -0.59 -0.06
C MET A 124 23.98 -1.25 0.01
N LYS A 125 24.01 -2.45 0.57
CA LYS A 125 25.21 -3.28 0.69
C LYS A 125 24.90 -4.74 0.40
N ILE A 126 25.87 -5.44 -0.22
CA ILE A 126 25.89 -6.89 -0.23
C ILE A 126 26.78 -7.32 0.93
N LEU A 127 26.25 -8.10 1.84
CA LEU A 127 26.90 -8.56 3.06
C LEU A 127 27.18 -10.06 2.98
N SER A 128 28.26 -10.50 3.60
CA SER A 128 28.54 -11.92 3.86
C SER A 128 27.62 -12.47 4.94
N GLY A 129 27.47 -13.81 5.00
CA GLY A 129 26.66 -14.46 6.04
C GLY A 129 27.13 -14.13 7.46
N ASP A 130 28.44 -13.94 7.68
CA ASP A 130 28.98 -13.56 9.00
C ASP A 130 28.59 -12.11 9.36
N GLU A 131 28.63 -11.18 8.41
CA GLU A 131 28.18 -9.81 8.63
C GLU A 131 26.68 -9.74 8.90
N VAL A 132 25.87 -10.57 8.21
CA VAL A 132 24.42 -10.68 8.47
C VAL A 132 24.16 -11.18 9.89
N ARG A 133 24.83 -12.27 10.31
CA ARG A 133 24.69 -12.83 11.66
C ARG A 133 25.19 -11.90 12.77
N ALA A 134 26.18 -11.06 12.47
CA ALA A 134 26.63 -10.03 13.42
C ALA A 134 25.54 -8.96 13.68
N MET A 135 24.69 -8.69 12.70
CA MET A 135 23.55 -7.77 12.83
C MET A 135 22.28 -8.47 13.35
N GLU A 136 22.07 -9.72 12.94
CA GLU A 136 20.88 -10.54 13.24
C GLU A 136 21.31 -11.94 13.69
N PRO A 137 21.60 -12.14 14.96
CA PRO A 137 22.14 -13.40 15.48
C PRO A 137 21.23 -14.63 15.30
N ASN A 138 19.92 -14.40 15.10
CA ASN A 138 18.93 -15.46 14.90
C ASN A 138 18.80 -15.92 13.44
N VAL A 139 19.56 -15.34 12.52
CA VAL A 139 19.62 -15.81 11.13
C VAL A 139 20.34 -17.15 11.07
N SER A 140 19.82 -18.08 10.25
CA SER A 140 20.37 -19.41 10.06
C SER A 140 21.88 -19.38 9.75
N PRO A 141 22.68 -20.30 10.34
CA PRO A 141 24.09 -20.45 10.00
C PRO A 141 24.34 -20.82 8.53
N GLU A 142 23.33 -21.32 7.82
CA GLU A 142 23.37 -21.63 6.40
C GLU A 142 23.29 -20.40 5.50
N CYS A 143 22.97 -19.21 6.05
CA CYS A 143 22.94 -17.97 5.29
C CYS A 143 24.37 -17.62 4.81
N VAL A 144 24.55 -17.55 3.51
CA VAL A 144 25.85 -17.27 2.86
C VAL A 144 26.05 -15.78 2.59
N GLY A 145 24.98 -15.01 2.53
CA GLY A 145 25.04 -13.54 2.32
C GLY A 145 23.66 -12.93 2.21
N ALA A 146 23.60 -11.62 2.01
CA ALA A 146 22.35 -10.89 1.83
C ALA A 146 22.54 -9.56 1.10
N LEU A 147 21.44 -9.06 0.50
CA LEU A 147 21.29 -7.64 0.20
C LEU A 147 20.75 -6.95 1.45
N PHE A 148 21.43 -5.93 1.92
CA PHE A 148 20.98 -5.05 2.99
C PHE A 148 20.57 -3.69 2.42
N ALA A 149 19.36 -3.24 2.74
CA ALA A 149 18.81 -1.93 2.37
C ALA A 149 18.36 -1.17 3.62
N PRO A 150 19.18 -0.25 4.17
CA PRO A 150 18.89 0.45 5.42
C PRO A 150 17.70 1.41 5.33
N SER A 151 17.32 1.82 4.13
CA SER A 151 16.21 2.74 3.90
C SER A 151 14.83 2.11 4.03
N ALA A 152 14.71 0.78 4.09
CA ALA A 152 13.43 0.11 4.34
C ALA A 152 12.92 0.40 5.76
N GLY A 153 11.60 0.32 5.94
CA GLY A 153 10.98 0.57 7.24
C GLY A 153 9.67 -0.19 7.41
N ILE A 154 9.09 -0.05 8.58
CA ILE A 154 7.78 -0.60 8.94
C ILE A 154 6.87 0.50 9.45
N VAL A 155 5.58 0.35 9.22
CA VAL A 155 4.53 1.31 9.58
C VAL A 155 3.28 0.56 10.02
N ASN A 156 2.34 1.22 10.71
CA ASN A 156 0.98 0.72 10.76
C ASN A 156 0.19 1.30 9.58
N PRO A 157 -0.10 0.53 8.52
CA PRO A 157 -0.75 1.05 7.33
C PRO A 157 -2.22 1.44 7.56
N TRP A 158 -2.87 0.79 8.53
CA TRP A 158 -4.23 1.13 8.90
C TRP A 158 -4.29 2.48 9.62
N GLU A 159 -3.46 2.71 10.64
CA GLU A 159 -3.35 4.00 11.33
C GLU A 159 -2.94 5.12 10.36
N MET A 160 -2.03 4.83 9.44
CA MET A 160 -1.61 5.80 8.42
C MET A 160 -2.77 6.22 7.51
N ALA A 161 -3.59 5.27 7.06
CA ALA A 161 -4.75 5.59 6.22
C ALA A 161 -5.83 6.36 7.00
N LEU A 162 -6.08 5.96 8.24
CA LEU A 162 -7.03 6.64 9.13
C LEU A 162 -6.61 8.10 9.37
N ALA A 163 -5.37 8.34 9.78
CA ALA A 163 -4.87 9.68 10.03
C ALA A 163 -4.87 10.57 8.76
N MET A 164 -4.60 9.99 7.58
CA MET A 164 -4.74 10.70 6.31
C MET A 164 -6.19 11.09 6.02
N ALA A 165 -7.15 10.18 6.29
CA ALA A 165 -8.56 10.44 6.07
C ALA A 165 -9.08 11.51 7.06
N GLU A 166 -8.73 11.42 8.33
CA GLU A 166 -9.09 12.39 9.37
C GLU A 166 -8.60 13.81 8.99
N GLN A 167 -7.31 13.93 8.63
CA GLN A 167 -6.76 15.22 8.20
C GLN A 167 -7.46 15.76 6.94
N ALA A 168 -7.80 14.89 5.98
CA ALA A 168 -8.54 15.31 4.79
C ALA A 168 -9.93 15.83 5.14
N VAL A 169 -10.66 15.17 6.04
CA VAL A 169 -11.99 15.57 6.50
C VAL A 169 -11.93 16.87 7.29
N GLU A 170 -10.97 17.03 8.20
CA GLU A 170 -10.74 18.27 8.93
C GLU A 170 -10.48 19.47 7.99
N ASN A 171 -9.86 19.21 6.85
CA ASN A 171 -9.61 20.21 5.81
C ASN A 171 -10.74 20.33 4.76
N GLY A 172 -11.91 19.74 5.02
CA GLY A 172 -13.12 19.97 4.24
C GLY A 172 -13.40 18.95 3.12
N VAL A 173 -12.74 17.79 3.10
CA VAL A 173 -13.13 16.67 2.24
C VAL A 173 -14.38 16.00 2.82
N ASP A 174 -15.41 15.83 1.99
CA ASP A 174 -16.59 15.06 2.38
C ASP A 174 -16.29 13.56 2.36
N LEU A 175 -16.56 12.84 3.45
CA LEU A 175 -16.43 11.38 3.54
C LEU A 175 -17.80 10.72 3.44
N LYS A 176 -17.98 9.79 2.49
CA LYS A 176 -19.20 9.01 2.24
C LYS A 176 -18.91 7.53 2.41
N LEU A 177 -19.14 7.01 3.60
CA LEU A 177 -19.06 5.58 3.93
C LEU A 177 -20.37 4.86 3.65
N CYS A 178 -20.34 3.53 3.61
CA CYS A 178 -21.49 2.69 3.24
C CYS A 178 -22.09 3.10 1.89
N TYR A 179 -21.27 3.55 0.96
CA TYR A 179 -21.68 3.95 -0.38
C TYR A 179 -21.03 3.01 -1.41
N ASP A 180 -21.73 1.94 -1.73
CA ASP A 180 -21.29 0.95 -2.72
C ASP A 180 -21.59 1.48 -4.12
N VAL A 181 -20.57 1.87 -4.86
CA VAL A 181 -20.69 2.40 -6.23
C VAL A 181 -21.07 1.28 -7.16
N ASP A 182 -22.21 1.41 -7.84
CA ASP A 182 -22.75 0.44 -8.79
C ASP A 182 -22.85 0.95 -10.22
N GLY A 183 -22.55 2.23 -10.48
CA GLY A 183 -22.52 2.80 -11.81
C GLY A 183 -21.85 4.15 -11.86
N ILE A 184 -21.22 4.45 -13.01
CA ILE A 184 -20.65 5.74 -13.34
C ILE A 184 -21.07 6.11 -14.77
N ALA A 185 -21.75 7.24 -14.92
CA ALA A 185 -22.17 7.77 -16.22
C ALA A 185 -21.62 9.19 -16.39
N LYS A 186 -21.32 9.58 -17.63
CA LYS A 186 -20.95 10.96 -17.95
C LYS A 186 -22.13 11.68 -18.60
N ARG A 187 -22.60 12.77 -17.97
CA ARG A 187 -23.72 13.58 -18.45
C ARG A 187 -23.31 15.06 -18.41
N ASP A 188 -23.47 15.76 -19.53
CA ASP A 188 -23.15 17.20 -19.64
C ASP A 188 -21.75 17.60 -19.15
N GLY A 189 -20.76 16.70 -19.36
CA GLY A 189 -19.37 16.93 -18.95
C GLY A 189 -19.05 16.57 -17.51
N VAL A 190 -20.05 16.15 -16.70
CA VAL A 190 -19.93 15.77 -15.31
C VAL A 190 -20.12 14.26 -15.18
N PHE A 191 -19.38 13.63 -14.28
CA PHE A 191 -19.59 12.24 -13.89
C PHE A 191 -20.72 12.16 -12.85
N VAL A 192 -21.67 11.27 -13.08
CA VAL A 192 -22.74 10.91 -12.15
C VAL A 192 -22.41 9.53 -11.61
N ILE A 193 -22.13 9.46 -10.33
CA ILE A 193 -21.73 8.26 -9.60
C ILE A 193 -22.96 7.78 -8.84
N SER A 194 -23.49 6.60 -9.18
CA SER A 194 -24.61 5.99 -8.50
C SER A 194 -24.14 4.95 -7.47
N GLY A 195 -24.91 4.80 -6.41
CA GLY A 195 -24.71 3.80 -5.38
C GLY A 195 -26.05 3.21 -4.94
N LYS A 196 -26.06 1.91 -4.69
CA LYS A 196 -27.27 1.16 -4.38
C LYS A 196 -28.07 1.76 -3.21
N GLY A 197 -29.24 2.35 -3.54
CA GLY A 197 -30.12 2.98 -2.55
C GLY A 197 -29.60 4.29 -1.96
N LYS A 198 -28.68 4.95 -2.63
CA LYS A 198 -28.10 6.24 -2.26
C LYS A 198 -28.47 7.32 -3.27
N GLU A 199 -28.31 8.59 -2.89
CA GLU A 199 -28.39 9.71 -3.81
C GLU A 199 -27.14 9.74 -4.70
N ASP A 200 -27.31 10.08 -5.98
CA ASP A 200 -26.22 10.22 -6.93
C ASP A 200 -25.25 11.33 -6.50
N ILE A 201 -23.96 11.08 -6.68
CA ILE A 201 -22.88 12.04 -6.47
C ILE A 201 -22.43 12.54 -7.84
N GLU A 202 -22.35 13.87 -8.01
CA GLU A 202 -21.85 14.48 -9.22
C GLU A 202 -20.43 15.05 -9.03
N ALA A 203 -19.52 14.75 -9.97
CA ALA A 203 -18.14 15.23 -9.91
C ALA A 203 -17.58 15.53 -11.31
N ARG A 204 -16.67 16.50 -11.39
CA ARG A 204 -15.97 16.86 -12.65
C ARG A 204 -14.90 15.82 -12.99
N PHE A 205 -14.23 15.29 -11.98
CA PHE A 205 -13.20 14.26 -12.11
C PHE A 205 -13.48 13.10 -11.16
N VAL A 206 -13.07 11.90 -11.58
CA VAL A 206 -13.15 10.69 -10.75
C VAL A 206 -11.76 10.08 -10.62
N VAL A 207 -11.35 9.77 -9.41
CA VAL A 207 -10.15 9.01 -9.10
C VAL A 207 -10.57 7.60 -8.68
N ASN A 208 -10.12 6.61 -9.43
CA ASN A 208 -10.33 5.21 -9.09
C ASN A 208 -9.21 4.72 -8.16
N ALA A 209 -9.52 4.56 -6.89
CA ALA A 209 -8.64 4.03 -5.84
C ALA A 209 -9.25 2.78 -5.16
N ALA A 210 -10.08 2.03 -5.89
CA ALA A 210 -10.90 0.93 -5.38
C ALA A 210 -10.11 -0.38 -5.10
N GLY A 211 -8.77 -0.33 -5.07
CA GLY A 211 -7.94 -1.48 -4.71
C GLY A 211 -8.18 -2.68 -5.64
N VAL A 212 -8.49 -3.84 -5.08
CA VAL A 212 -8.75 -5.07 -5.88
C VAL A 212 -9.99 -4.99 -6.77
N TYR A 213 -10.83 -3.97 -6.61
CA TYR A 213 -12.03 -3.71 -7.43
C TYR A 213 -11.81 -2.60 -8.46
N SER A 214 -10.56 -2.13 -8.65
CA SER A 214 -10.29 -1.01 -9.58
C SER A 214 -10.64 -1.35 -11.03
N ASP A 215 -10.52 -2.59 -11.46
CA ASP A 215 -10.95 -3.05 -12.77
C ASP A 215 -12.49 -3.07 -12.93
N ASP A 216 -13.24 -3.37 -11.85
CA ASP A 216 -14.69 -3.30 -11.84
C ASP A 216 -15.17 -1.84 -12.00
N VAL A 217 -14.55 -0.92 -11.27
CA VAL A 217 -14.82 0.53 -11.39
C VAL A 217 -14.43 1.06 -12.77
N ALA A 218 -13.30 0.63 -13.34
CA ALA A 218 -12.88 1.01 -14.68
C ALA A 218 -13.89 0.57 -15.74
N ARG A 219 -14.41 -0.65 -15.64
CA ARG A 219 -15.47 -1.15 -16.55
C ARG A 219 -16.75 -0.32 -16.53
N MET A 220 -17.10 0.32 -15.39
CA MET A 220 -18.29 1.20 -15.33
C MET A 220 -18.21 2.41 -16.27
N VAL A 221 -17.00 2.82 -16.66
CA VAL A 221 -16.76 3.90 -17.64
C VAL A 221 -16.31 3.38 -19.01
N GLY A 222 -16.39 2.06 -19.26
CA GLY A 222 -16.04 1.43 -20.52
C GLY A 222 -14.52 1.19 -20.71
N ASP A 223 -13.72 1.28 -19.65
CA ASP A 223 -12.30 0.92 -19.70
C ASP A 223 -12.12 -0.55 -19.32
N GLU A 224 -11.77 -1.38 -20.30
CA GLU A 224 -11.47 -2.81 -20.18
C GLU A 224 -9.99 -3.11 -20.43
N SER A 225 -9.12 -2.11 -20.33
CA SER A 225 -7.69 -2.23 -20.67
C SER A 225 -6.89 -3.10 -19.70
N PHE A 226 -7.43 -3.38 -18.51
CA PHE A 226 -6.79 -4.23 -17.50
C PHE A 226 -7.82 -5.04 -16.72
N SER A 227 -7.33 -6.10 -16.09
CA SER A 227 -8.07 -6.92 -15.12
C SER A 227 -7.19 -7.22 -13.91
N ILE A 228 -7.79 -7.48 -12.77
CA ILE A 228 -7.08 -7.82 -11.53
C ILE A 228 -7.37 -9.26 -11.15
N ASP A 229 -6.31 -10.09 -11.21
CA ASP A 229 -6.31 -11.44 -10.63
C ASP A 229 -5.94 -11.33 -9.16
N ALA A 230 -6.89 -11.59 -8.28
CA ALA A 230 -6.67 -11.52 -6.85
C ALA A 230 -5.80 -12.69 -6.38
N SER A 231 -4.84 -12.39 -5.52
CA SER A 231 -4.05 -13.40 -4.80
C SER A 231 -4.15 -13.14 -3.31
N ARG A 232 -4.59 -14.16 -2.57
CA ARG A 232 -4.67 -14.08 -1.12
C ARG A 232 -3.33 -14.50 -0.51
N GLY A 233 -2.82 -13.68 0.41
CA GLY A 233 -1.67 -13.97 1.26
C GLY A 233 -2.10 -14.07 2.72
N GLN A 234 -1.73 -15.16 3.39
CA GLN A 234 -2.03 -15.38 4.80
C GLN A 234 -0.76 -15.24 5.63
N TYR A 235 -0.91 -14.66 6.82
CA TYR A 235 0.19 -14.39 7.75
C TYR A 235 -0.04 -15.05 9.10
N TYR A 236 1.03 -15.43 9.76
CA TYR A 236 1.04 -15.66 11.20
C TYR A 236 1.47 -14.37 11.90
N LEU A 237 0.63 -13.87 12.81
CA LEU A 237 0.99 -12.81 13.74
C LEU A 237 1.41 -13.47 15.06
N LEU A 238 2.67 -13.37 15.40
CA LEU A 238 3.23 -13.93 16.63
C LEU A 238 3.06 -12.95 17.80
N ASP A 239 3.06 -13.49 19.00
CA ASP A 239 2.97 -12.72 20.25
C ASP A 239 4.17 -11.77 20.40
N LYS A 240 4.00 -10.72 21.19
CA LYS A 240 5.06 -9.73 21.49
C LYS A 240 6.28 -10.33 22.16
N SER A 241 6.16 -11.47 22.85
CA SER A 241 7.31 -12.21 23.40
C SER A 241 8.29 -12.72 22.33
N GLN A 242 7.86 -12.73 21.04
CA GLN A 242 8.68 -13.08 19.89
C GLN A 242 9.16 -11.84 19.11
N GLY A 243 8.74 -10.66 19.50
CA GLY A 243 8.96 -9.41 18.76
C GLY A 243 10.42 -8.98 18.68
N GLU A 244 11.25 -9.42 19.63
CA GLU A 244 12.68 -9.11 19.69
C GLU A 244 13.57 -10.12 18.95
N LEU A 245 12.98 -11.11 18.25
CA LEU A 245 13.76 -12.11 17.52
C LEU A 245 14.50 -11.51 16.32
N PHE A 246 13.94 -10.47 15.69
CA PHE A 246 14.55 -9.77 14.57
C PHE A 246 14.31 -8.26 14.69
N ASP A 247 15.36 -7.50 14.42
CA ASP A 247 15.28 -6.04 14.38
C ASP A 247 14.93 -5.50 12.99
N HIS A 248 15.27 -6.24 11.95
CA HIS A 248 15.09 -5.86 10.55
C HIS A 248 14.03 -6.74 9.86
N VAL A 249 13.55 -6.28 8.71
CA VAL A 249 12.68 -7.08 7.84
C VAL A 249 13.54 -8.10 7.09
N MET A 250 13.20 -9.38 7.21
CA MET A 250 13.89 -10.49 6.55
C MET A 250 13.07 -11.01 5.39
N PHE A 251 13.60 -10.94 4.18
CA PHE A 251 13.03 -11.60 3.00
C PHE A 251 13.87 -12.81 2.61
N GLN A 252 13.22 -13.84 2.11
CA GLN A 252 13.87 -14.85 1.26
C GLN A 252 14.07 -14.28 -0.15
N CYS A 253 15.02 -14.83 -0.90
CA CYS A 253 15.12 -14.54 -2.34
C CYS A 253 13.79 -14.86 -3.06
N PRO A 254 13.37 -14.02 -4.02
CA PRO A 254 12.20 -14.29 -4.84
C PRO A 254 12.29 -15.67 -5.52
N GLY A 255 11.18 -16.38 -5.49
CA GLY A 255 11.04 -17.70 -6.12
C GLY A 255 9.94 -17.70 -7.19
N PRO A 256 9.61 -18.87 -7.76
CA PRO A 256 8.58 -19.00 -8.80
C PRO A 256 7.18 -18.49 -8.36
N LEU A 257 6.91 -18.44 -7.06
CA LEU A 257 5.65 -17.97 -6.47
C LEU A 257 5.68 -16.49 -6.05
N GLY A 258 6.75 -15.75 -6.38
CA GLY A 258 6.89 -14.32 -6.07
C GLY A 258 7.96 -14.02 -5.03
N LYS A 259 7.74 -13.00 -4.19
CA LYS A 259 8.75 -12.43 -3.26
C LYS A 259 9.18 -13.35 -2.11
N GLY A 260 8.62 -14.53 -1.98
CA GLY A 260 8.89 -15.46 -0.89
C GLY A 260 8.27 -15.04 0.45
N ILE A 261 8.42 -15.92 1.44
CA ILE A 261 8.01 -15.68 2.82
C ILE A 261 8.95 -14.65 3.45
N LEU A 262 8.40 -13.75 4.24
CA LEU A 262 9.15 -12.81 5.04
C LEU A 262 8.95 -13.05 6.54
N VAL A 263 9.88 -12.59 7.32
CA VAL A 263 9.76 -12.41 8.77
C VAL A 263 10.01 -10.93 9.05
N ALA A 264 9.07 -10.26 9.69
CA ALA A 264 9.19 -8.83 9.96
C ALA A 264 8.68 -8.46 11.34
N PRO A 265 9.42 -7.58 12.06
CA PRO A 265 8.89 -6.95 13.25
C PRO A 265 7.74 -6.01 12.88
N THR A 266 6.87 -5.70 13.82
CA THR A 266 5.83 -4.68 13.68
C THR A 266 6.14 -3.46 14.54
N VAL A 267 5.52 -2.32 14.23
CA VAL A 267 5.69 -1.10 15.05
C VAL A 267 5.12 -1.24 16.46
N HIS A 268 4.27 -2.24 16.69
CA HIS A 268 3.66 -2.52 18.00
C HIS A 268 4.34 -3.65 18.78
N GLY A 269 5.48 -4.15 18.29
CA GLY A 269 6.31 -5.15 18.99
C GLY A 269 5.89 -6.61 18.78
N ASN A 270 5.04 -6.90 17.81
CA ASN A 270 4.78 -8.26 17.35
C ASN A 270 5.78 -8.65 16.24
N LEU A 271 5.78 -9.91 15.87
CA LEU A 271 6.48 -10.43 14.70
C LEU A 271 5.46 -11.04 13.74
N ILE A 272 5.57 -10.76 12.44
CA ILE A 272 4.76 -11.41 11.40
C ILE A 272 5.61 -12.35 10.55
N VAL A 273 5.00 -13.46 10.14
CA VAL A 273 5.60 -14.44 9.25
C VAL A 273 4.61 -14.73 8.10
N GLY A 274 5.05 -14.64 6.88
CA GLY A 274 4.22 -14.81 5.68
C GLY A 274 4.65 -13.87 4.55
N PRO A 275 3.82 -13.67 3.54
CA PRO A 275 2.58 -14.40 3.29
C PRO A 275 2.83 -15.78 2.63
N ASP A 276 1.84 -16.66 2.68
CA ASP A 276 1.69 -17.67 1.62
C ASP A 276 1.14 -17.01 0.34
N ALA A 277 1.00 -17.77 -0.73
CA ALA A 277 0.50 -17.27 -2.01
C ALA A 277 -0.60 -18.20 -2.54
N ASN A 278 -1.83 -17.66 -2.61
CA ASN A 278 -3.00 -18.35 -3.14
C ASN A 278 -3.55 -17.54 -4.34
N PRO A 279 -2.95 -17.70 -5.56
CA PRO A 279 -3.39 -17.01 -6.75
C PRO A 279 -4.78 -17.46 -7.19
N GLY A 280 -5.53 -16.56 -7.87
CA GLY A 280 -6.88 -16.84 -8.36
C GLY A 280 -7.94 -16.93 -7.27
N SER A 281 -7.68 -16.37 -6.09
CA SER A 281 -8.67 -16.25 -5.02
C SER A 281 -9.80 -15.31 -5.43
N ASP A 282 -11.00 -15.54 -4.92
CA ASP A 282 -12.10 -14.59 -5.04
C ASP A 282 -11.71 -13.27 -4.32
N LYS A 283 -12.08 -12.11 -4.89
CA LYS A 283 -11.84 -10.78 -4.30
C LYS A 283 -12.47 -10.65 -2.91
N GLU A 284 -13.54 -11.39 -2.62
CA GLU A 284 -14.23 -11.45 -1.33
C GLU A 284 -13.63 -12.49 -0.36
N ASP A 285 -12.68 -13.33 -0.81
CA ASP A 285 -12.09 -14.37 0.04
C ASP A 285 -10.98 -13.78 0.94
N VAL A 286 -11.40 -13.31 2.10
CA VAL A 286 -10.54 -12.68 3.15
C VAL A 286 -10.45 -13.54 4.43
N LYS A 287 -10.62 -14.86 4.31
CA LYS A 287 -10.61 -15.80 5.45
C LYS A 287 -9.21 -16.00 6.02
#